data_076303fde48009419a4851c085b00c9d
#
_entry.id   076303fde48009419a4851c085b00c9d
#
_cell.length_a   1.000
_cell.length_b   1.000
_cell.length_c   1.000
_cell.angle_alpha   90.00
_cell.angle_beta   90.00
_cell.angle_gamma   90.00
#
_symmetry.space_group_name_H-M   'P 1'
#
loop_
_entity.id
_entity.type
_entity.pdbx_description
1 polymer ?
#
loop_
_entity_poly.entity_id
_entity_poly.type
_entity_poly.pdbx_seq_one_letter_code
_entity_poly.pdbx_strand_id
1 'polypeptide(L)'
;ELSVFSTWAWQWSNEGDMLYTTLFLSTAEIKDEIRPHVLWQTKLDGKVSMKPVPVTNHVTGEKELFVQDDRHTVYLINDVGRVLWKLPLGQQINSEVYQVDLFKNGKLQYLFSTPDKMYLIDRNGNAAGRFPVAFKGKCEQGISVYDYDNNRNYRIFVPCENREVYLYGLDGKPVEGWNPQKTDKPVVSKVQHFRVADKDYIVFADRYRFYILDRKGKERVRVSSVFDLKPHTDVYLTRKGGQPVLVFAGKGGQVHVVNFSGQTETSRVEGLSDRFEMNIVDWDGNGNGDVLFTDGNRVLVTRLDGTPLFEKKMEAKTLGFPYVYRFSAKDVRVGLTDPEQNQLFLLSADGKLSKGFP
;
A
#
# COMPACT_ATOMS: atom_id res chain seq x y z
N GLU A 1 -12.91 -6.72 5.11
CA GLU A 1 -14.21 -7.10 4.53
C GLU A 1 -14.98 -5.87 4.11
N LEU A 2 -14.83 -5.45 2.85
CA LEU A 2 -15.57 -4.34 2.24
C LEU A 2 -16.95 -4.78 1.69
N SER A 3 -17.34 -6.03 1.93
CA SER A 3 -18.57 -6.64 1.39
C SER A 3 -19.88 -6.02 1.89
N VAL A 4 -19.79 -5.05 2.78
CA VAL A 4 -20.95 -4.45 3.45
C VAL A 4 -21.33 -3.09 2.85
N PHE A 5 -20.44 -2.47 2.08
CA PHE A 5 -20.82 -1.26 1.38
C PHE A 5 -21.62 -1.63 0.12
N SER A 6 -22.89 -1.22 0.07
CA SER A 6 -23.76 -1.42 -1.06
C SER A 6 -23.42 -0.51 -2.23
N THR A 7 -22.78 0.62 -1.92
CA THR A 7 -22.45 1.65 -2.91
C THR A 7 -21.25 2.45 -2.45
N TRP A 8 -20.35 2.80 -3.37
CA TRP A 8 -19.32 3.77 -3.13
C TRP A 8 -19.02 4.55 -4.42
N ALA A 9 -18.63 5.80 -4.26
CA ALA A 9 -18.25 6.69 -5.34
C ALA A 9 -16.95 7.42 -4.98
N TRP A 10 -16.12 7.65 -5.96
CA TRP A 10 -14.88 8.39 -5.82
C TRP A 10 -14.91 9.60 -6.73
N GLN A 11 -14.72 10.78 -6.16
CA GLN A 11 -14.66 12.03 -6.92
C GLN A 11 -13.24 12.61 -6.83
N TRP A 12 -12.73 13.04 -7.97
CA TRP A 12 -11.51 13.80 -8.09
C TRP A 12 -11.86 15.21 -8.54
N SER A 13 -11.32 16.22 -7.90
CA SER A 13 -11.36 17.59 -8.37
C SER A 13 -9.96 18.19 -8.32
N ASN A 14 -9.65 19.02 -9.31
CA ASN A 14 -8.39 19.75 -9.38
C ASN A 14 -8.69 21.24 -9.27
N GLU A 15 -8.04 21.92 -8.33
CA GLU A 15 -8.14 23.36 -8.16
C GLU A 15 -6.73 23.93 -7.93
N GLY A 16 -6.18 24.54 -8.96
CA GLY A 16 -4.79 24.98 -9.00
C GLY A 16 -3.81 23.81 -8.94
N ASP A 17 -2.84 23.86 -8.04
CA ASP A 17 -1.82 22.81 -7.86
C ASP A 17 -2.26 21.69 -6.89
N MET A 18 -3.54 21.67 -6.47
CA MET A 18 -4.06 20.70 -5.51
C MET A 18 -5.03 19.71 -6.16
N LEU A 19 -4.83 18.43 -5.86
CA LEU A 19 -5.74 17.35 -6.24
C LEU A 19 -6.60 16.95 -5.04
N TYR A 20 -7.92 17.10 -5.18
CA TYR A 20 -8.89 16.68 -4.17
C TYR A 20 -9.46 15.31 -4.51
N THR A 21 -9.52 14.45 -3.52
CA THR A 21 -10.12 13.12 -3.63
C THR A 21 -11.25 13.00 -2.63
N THR A 22 -12.45 12.72 -3.10
CA THR A 22 -13.60 12.46 -2.22
C THR A 22 -14.08 11.02 -2.43
N LEU A 23 -14.12 10.24 -1.36
CA LEU A 23 -14.68 8.89 -1.34
C LEU A 23 -16.04 8.93 -0.64
N PHE A 24 -17.08 8.47 -1.32
CA PHE A 24 -18.42 8.27 -0.77
C PHE A 24 -18.68 6.78 -0.59
N LEU A 25 -19.11 6.40 0.61
CA LEU A 25 -19.46 5.02 0.97
C LEU A 25 -20.88 5.03 1.54
N SER A 26 -21.72 4.11 1.10
CA SER A 26 -23.09 3.97 1.60
C SER A 26 -23.39 2.53 1.99
N THR A 27 -24.09 2.34 3.10
CA THR A 27 -24.62 1.06 3.57
C THR A 27 -26.09 0.88 3.19
N ALA A 28 -26.58 -0.35 3.15
CA ALA A 28 -27.90 -0.72 2.56
C ALA A 28 -29.15 -0.25 3.33
N GLU A 29 -29.02 0.38 4.50
CA GLU A 29 -30.16 0.90 5.25
C GLU A 29 -30.15 2.43 5.29
N ILE A 30 -30.66 3.06 4.26
CA ILE A 30 -30.98 4.49 4.27
C ILE A 30 -32.50 4.65 4.28
N LYS A 31 -33.01 5.15 5.39
CA LYS A 31 -34.36 5.73 5.43
C LYS A 31 -34.43 6.96 4.52
N ASP A 32 -35.47 7.04 3.76
CA ASP A 32 -35.83 7.82 2.56
C ASP A 32 -35.59 9.35 2.52
N GLU A 33 -34.63 9.95 3.23
CA GLU A 33 -34.52 11.43 3.21
C GLU A 33 -33.20 12.05 2.75
N ILE A 34 -32.14 11.26 2.58
CA ILE A 34 -30.91 11.74 1.93
C ILE A 34 -30.38 10.61 1.05
N ARG A 35 -30.85 10.53 -0.19
CA ARG A 35 -30.18 9.66 -1.17
C ARG A 35 -28.83 10.28 -1.46
N PRO A 36 -27.70 9.65 -1.06
CA PRO A 36 -26.43 10.01 -1.64
C PRO A 36 -26.61 9.94 -3.15
N HIS A 37 -26.00 10.85 -3.89
CA HIS A 37 -26.05 10.81 -5.34
C HIS A 37 -25.27 9.59 -5.82
N VAL A 38 -25.93 8.44 -5.83
CA VAL A 38 -25.39 7.20 -6.41
C VAL A 38 -25.31 7.45 -7.90
N LEU A 39 -24.11 7.66 -8.42
CA LEU A 39 -23.89 7.86 -9.85
C LEU A 39 -24.20 6.57 -10.62
N TRP A 40 -23.76 5.44 -10.08
CA TRP A 40 -24.00 4.11 -10.64
C TRP A 40 -23.78 3.00 -9.61
N GLN A 41 -24.30 1.83 -9.89
CA GLN A 41 -24.13 0.62 -9.09
C GLN A 41 -23.86 -0.57 -10.01
N THR A 42 -22.91 -1.41 -9.64
CA THR A 42 -22.53 -2.60 -10.41
C THR A 42 -22.56 -3.84 -9.53
N LYS A 43 -23.25 -4.87 -10.00
CA LYS A 43 -23.25 -6.20 -9.34
C LYS A 43 -22.17 -7.08 -9.94
N LEU A 44 -21.30 -7.63 -9.10
CA LEU A 44 -20.30 -8.64 -9.46
C LEU A 44 -20.86 -10.05 -9.25
N ASP A 45 -20.16 -11.07 -9.77
CA ASP A 45 -20.58 -12.47 -9.63
C ASP A 45 -20.24 -13.03 -8.24
N GLY A 46 -19.24 -12.46 -7.56
CA GLY A 46 -18.82 -12.77 -6.20
C GLY A 46 -18.71 -11.52 -5.33
N LYS A 47 -18.32 -11.69 -4.08
CA LYS A 47 -18.03 -10.58 -3.17
C LYS A 47 -16.69 -9.94 -3.51
N VAL A 48 -16.57 -8.64 -3.36
CA VAL A 48 -15.28 -7.95 -3.51
C VAL A 48 -14.27 -8.49 -2.49
N SER A 49 -13.12 -8.95 -2.97
CA SER A 49 -12.06 -9.57 -2.15
C SER A 49 -10.78 -8.74 -2.06
N MET A 50 -10.69 -7.65 -2.81
CA MET A 50 -9.57 -6.70 -2.73
C MET A 50 -10.09 -5.27 -2.71
N LYS A 51 -9.30 -4.34 -2.19
CA LYS A 51 -9.58 -2.91 -2.32
C LYS A 51 -9.67 -2.56 -3.80
N PRO A 52 -10.80 -2.01 -4.29
CA PRO A 52 -10.91 -1.57 -5.66
C PRO A 52 -9.86 -0.50 -5.99
N VAL A 53 -9.22 -0.65 -7.13
CA VAL A 53 -8.13 0.24 -7.55
C VAL A 53 -8.62 1.14 -8.67
N PRO A 54 -8.64 2.47 -8.49
CA PRO A 54 -8.92 3.38 -9.58
C PRO A 54 -7.75 3.40 -10.55
N VAL A 55 -8.04 3.10 -11.81
CA VAL A 55 -7.06 3.07 -12.90
C VAL A 55 -7.43 4.10 -13.96
N THR A 56 -6.44 4.63 -14.65
CA THR A 56 -6.66 5.64 -15.69
C THR A 56 -6.89 4.97 -17.04
N ASN A 57 -7.97 5.30 -17.69
CA ASN A 57 -8.18 5.01 -19.10
C ASN A 57 -7.29 5.94 -19.93
N HIS A 58 -6.24 5.41 -20.52
CA HIS A 58 -5.26 6.21 -21.26
C HIS A 58 -5.80 6.82 -22.58
N VAL A 59 -7.02 6.46 -23.00
CA VAL A 59 -7.67 7.02 -24.20
C VAL A 59 -8.51 8.24 -23.85
N THR A 60 -9.33 8.16 -22.79
CA THR A 60 -10.25 9.22 -22.40
C THR A 60 -9.76 10.09 -21.25
N GLY A 61 -8.77 9.62 -20.47
CA GLY A 61 -8.34 10.23 -19.21
C GLY A 61 -9.23 9.89 -18.00
N GLU A 62 -10.41 9.30 -18.24
CA GLU A 62 -11.35 8.95 -17.18
C GLU A 62 -10.84 7.85 -16.26
N LYS A 63 -11.44 7.75 -15.08
CA LYS A 63 -11.12 6.70 -14.10
C LYS A 63 -12.02 5.49 -14.30
N GLU A 64 -11.39 4.33 -14.32
CA GLU A 64 -12.03 3.02 -14.32
C GLU A 64 -11.67 2.31 -13.01
N LEU A 65 -12.40 1.25 -12.66
CA LEU A 65 -12.14 0.48 -11.46
C LEU A 65 -11.64 -0.92 -11.82
N PHE A 66 -10.48 -1.25 -11.29
CA PHE A 66 -9.94 -2.60 -11.31
C PHE A 66 -10.25 -3.25 -9.97
N VAL A 67 -10.94 -4.41 -9.99
CA VAL A 67 -11.39 -5.09 -8.77
C VAL A 67 -11.37 -6.60 -8.96
N GLN A 68 -11.14 -7.35 -7.89
CA GLN A 68 -11.24 -8.80 -7.86
C GLN A 68 -12.31 -9.24 -6.87
N ASP A 69 -13.06 -10.28 -7.23
CA ASP A 69 -14.03 -10.93 -6.35
C ASP A 69 -13.44 -12.14 -5.60
N ASP A 70 -14.20 -12.72 -4.68
CA ASP A 70 -13.83 -13.89 -3.87
C ASP A 70 -13.78 -15.21 -4.66
N ARG A 71 -14.19 -15.19 -5.93
CA ARG A 71 -14.01 -16.29 -6.90
C ARG A 71 -12.75 -16.11 -7.73
N HIS A 72 -11.90 -15.13 -7.35
CA HIS A 72 -10.66 -14.79 -8.04
C HIS A 72 -10.84 -14.31 -9.48
N THR A 73 -12.00 -13.74 -9.79
CA THR A 73 -12.26 -13.10 -11.08
C THR A 73 -11.97 -11.62 -10.98
N VAL A 74 -11.19 -11.09 -11.90
CA VAL A 74 -10.89 -9.67 -12.04
C VAL A 74 -11.90 -9.02 -12.97
N TYR A 75 -12.30 -7.81 -12.64
CA TYR A 75 -13.21 -6.97 -13.43
C TYR A 75 -12.55 -5.63 -13.70
N LEU A 76 -12.73 -5.11 -14.90
CA LEU A 76 -12.57 -3.69 -15.20
C LEU A 76 -13.95 -3.08 -15.39
N ILE A 77 -14.23 -2.02 -14.63
CA ILE A 77 -15.51 -1.32 -14.62
C ILE A 77 -15.24 0.13 -15.02
N ASN A 78 -15.99 0.65 -15.98
CA ASN A 78 -15.83 2.03 -16.43
C ASN A 78 -16.48 3.05 -15.48
N ASP A 79 -16.33 4.32 -15.78
CA ASP A 79 -16.82 5.50 -15.06
C ASP A 79 -18.36 5.58 -14.90
N VAL A 80 -19.09 4.83 -15.73
CA VAL A 80 -20.56 4.71 -15.64
C VAL A 80 -21.04 3.36 -15.07
N GLY A 81 -20.14 2.59 -14.45
CA GLY A 81 -20.47 1.33 -13.78
C GLY A 81 -20.63 0.12 -14.69
N ARG A 82 -20.28 0.22 -15.98
CA ARG A 82 -20.36 -0.91 -16.90
C ARG A 82 -19.12 -1.79 -16.77
N VAL A 83 -19.30 -3.10 -16.56
CA VAL A 83 -18.22 -4.10 -16.65
C VAL A 83 -17.75 -4.19 -18.10
N LEU A 84 -16.47 -3.86 -18.33
CA LEU A 84 -15.86 -3.91 -19.65
C LEU A 84 -15.41 -5.33 -20.00
N TRP A 85 -14.81 -6.01 -19.04
CA TRP A 85 -14.41 -7.42 -19.18
C TRP A 85 -14.27 -8.10 -17.81
N LYS A 86 -14.17 -9.43 -17.84
CA LYS A 86 -13.92 -10.31 -16.71
C LYS A 86 -12.76 -11.23 -17.05
N LEU A 87 -11.86 -11.46 -16.07
CA LEU A 87 -10.71 -12.33 -16.23
C LEU A 87 -10.56 -13.24 -15.00
N PRO A 88 -10.90 -14.55 -15.10
CA PRO A 88 -10.65 -15.50 -14.03
C PRO A 88 -9.16 -15.77 -13.91
N LEU A 89 -8.57 -15.56 -12.71
CA LEU A 89 -7.17 -15.82 -12.43
C LEU A 89 -6.94 -17.16 -11.71
N GLY A 90 -7.94 -17.66 -10.98
CA GLY A 90 -7.85 -18.85 -10.15
C GLY A 90 -7.10 -18.66 -8.81
N GLN A 91 -6.55 -17.46 -8.56
CA GLN A 91 -5.84 -17.12 -7.33
C GLN A 91 -6.08 -15.65 -6.97
N GLN A 92 -5.92 -15.33 -5.67
CA GLN A 92 -6.00 -13.98 -5.17
C GLN A 92 -4.80 -13.15 -5.65
N ILE A 93 -5.06 -11.90 -6.07
CA ILE A 93 -4.01 -10.91 -6.30
C ILE A 93 -3.38 -10.56 -4.95
N ASN A 94 -2.05 -10.62 -4.88
CA ASN A 94 -1.28 -10.36 -3.66
C ASN A 94 -0.36 -9.15 -3.77
N SER A 95 -0.44 -8.39 -4.86
CA SER A 95 0.31 -7.14 -5.06
C SER A 95 -0.62 -5.95 -5.24
N GLU A 96 -0.05 -4.75 -5.27
CA GLU A 96 -0.71 -3.60 -5.87
C GLU A 96 -0.96 -3.86 -7.37
N VAL A 97 -1.89 -3.10 -7.95
CA VAL A 97 -2.12 -3.06 -9.39
C VAL A 97 -1.44 -1.82 -9.95
N TYR A 98 -0.38 -2.03 -10.71
CA TYR A 98 0.42 -0.96 -11.28
C TYR A 98 -0.02 -0.67 -12.73
N GLN A 99 -0.16 0.60 -13.07
CA GLN A 99 -0.29 1.00 -14.47
C GLN A 99 1.09 1.30 -15.05
N VAL A 100 1.47 0.58 -16.09
CA VAL A 100 2.78 0.69 -16.73
C VAL A 100 2.63 0.84 -18.24
N ASP A 101 3.64 1.41 -18.90
CA ASP A 101 3.65 1.60 -20.35
C ASP A 101 4.76 0.76 -20.96
N LEU A 102 4.44 -0.51 -21.25
CA LEU A 102 5.37 -1.48 -21.85
C LEU A 102 5.97 -0.99 -23.17
N PHE A 103 5.14 -0.37 -23.99
CA PHE A 103 5.54 0.01 -25.36
C PHE A 103 6.03 1.46 -25.46
N LYS A 104 6.07 2.21 -24.35
CA LYS A 104 6.48 3.62 -24.29
C LYS A 104 5.71 4.53 -25.24
N ASN A 105 4.43 4.22 -25.47
CA ASN A 105 3.56 4.90 -26.41
C ASN A 105 2.34 5.56 -25.78
N GLY A 106 2.32 5.65 -24.44
CA GLY A 106 1.21 6.23 -23.66
C GLY A 106 0.05 5.27 -23.42
N LYS A 107 0.04 4.07 -24.00
CA LYS A 107 -0.99 3.05 -23.75
C LYS A 107 -0.62 2.26 -22.51
N LEU A 108 -1.46 2.35 -21.47
CA LEU A 108 -1.21 1.74 -20.17
C LEU A 108 -1.69 0.28 -20.12
N GLN A 109 -0.92 -0.55 -19.44
CA GLN A 109 -1.23 -1.91 -19.09
C GLN A 109 -1.30 -2.06 -17.58
N TYR A 110 -2.01 -3.08 -17.10
CA TYR A 110 -2.14 -3.43 -15.67
C TYR A 110 -1.16 -4.55 -15.34
N LEU A 111 -0.21 -4.24 -14.45
CA LEU A 111 0.80 -5.18 -13.94
C LEU A 111 0.49 -5.53 -12.49
N PHE A 112 0.35 -6.80 -12.19
CA PHE A 112 0.05 -7.32 -10.86
C PHE A 112 0.53 -8.77 -10.72
N SER A 113 0.48 -9.32 -9.51
CA SER A 113 0.85 -10.72 -9.27
C SER A 113 -0.17 -11.49 -8.45
N THR A 114 -0.11 -12.80 -8.59
CA THR A 114 -0.57 -13.80 -7.63
C THR A 114 0.66 -14.46 -7.00
N PRO A 115 0.53 -15.35 -5.99
CA PRO A 115 1.70 -16.03 -5.39
C PRO A 115 2.62 -16.75 -6.37
N ASP A 116 2.09 -17.22 -7.51
CA ASP A 116 2.82 -18.09 -8.43
C ASP A 116 3.32 -17.39 -9.70
N LYS A 117 2.74 -16.26 -10.08
CA LYS A 117 3.08 -15.57 -11.33
C LYS A 117 2.69 -14.10 -11.35
N MET A 118 3.33 -13.33 -12.22
CA MET A 118 2.95 -11.98 -12.53
C MET A 118 2.25 -11.88 -13.88
N TYR A 119 1.29 -10.96 -13.96
CA TYR A 119 0.45 -10.70 -15.11
C TYR A 119 0.66 -9.30 -15.61
N LEU A 120 0.67 -9.13 -16.91
CA LEU A 120 0.57 -7.85 -17.58
C LEU A 120 -0.55 -7.95 -18.61
N ILE A 121 -1.60 -7.18 -18.42
CA ILE A 121 -2.78 -7.18 -19.30
C ILE A 121 -3.05 -5.79 -19.84
N ASP A 122 -3.52 -5.74 -21.08
CA ASP A 122 -3.95 -4.49 -21.69
C ASP A 122 -5.33 -4.04 -21.16
N ARG A 123 -5.77 -2.85 -21.58
CA ARG A 123 -7.08 -2.32 -21.19
C ARG A 123 -8.27 -3.17 -21.67
N ASN A 124 -8.07 -4.04 -22.65
CA ASN A 124 -9.11 -4.93 -23.17
C ASN A 124 -9.13 -6.29 -22.44
N GLY A 125 -8.25 -6.51 -21.44
CA GLY A 125 -8.16 -7.76 -20.70
C GLY A 125 -7.26 -8.82 -21.35
N ASN A 126 -6.52 -8.48 -22.42
CA ASN A 126 -5.63 -9.41 -23.11
C ASN A 126 -4.22 -9.38 -22.49
N ALA A 127 -3.57 -10.53 -22.45
CA ALA A 127 -2.16 -10.62 -22.05
C ALA A 127 -1.27 -9.78 -22.97
N ALA A 128 -0.34 -9.04 -22.38
CA ALA A 128 0.62 -8.20 -23.11
C ALA A 128 2.04 -8.78 -23.02
N GLY A 129 2.78 -8.74 -24.13
CA GLY A 129 4.16 -9.22 -24.18
C GLY A 129 4.29 -10.71 -23.89
N ARG A 130 5.21 -11.05 -22.97
CA ARG A 130 5.48 -12.45 -22.57
C ARG A 130 4.71 -12.91 -21.34
N PHE A 131 3.80 -12.11 -20.85
CA PHE A 131 3.04 -12.42 -19.64
C PHE A 131 1.87 -13.37 -19.92
N PRO A 132 1.48 -14.19 -18.93
CA PRO A 132 1.99 -14.23 -17.57
C PRO A 132 3.37 -14.88 -17.45
N VAL A 133 4.19 -14.39 -16.51
CA VAL A 133 5.51 -14.94 -16.17
C VAL A 133 5.41 -15.71 -14.86
N ALA A 134 5.73 -17.00 -14.89
CA ALA A 134 5.75 -17.83 -13.69
C ALA A 134 6.98 -17.52 -12.82
N PHE A 135 6.79 -17.55 -11.50
CA PHE A 135 7.87 -17.36 -10.54
C PHE A 135 8.65 -18.67 -10.31
N LYS A 136 9.88 -18.55 -9.83
CA LYS A 136 10.73 -19.70 -9.48
C LYS A 136 10.42 -20.31 -8.10
N GLY A 137 9.37 -19.86 -7.45
CA GLY A 137 8.87 -20.32 -6.17
C GLY A 137 7.66 -19.48 -5.77
N LYS A 138 7.04 -19.78 -4.64
CA LYS A 138 5.97 -18.96 -4.11
C LYS A 138 6.48 -17.59 -3.66
N CYS A 139 5.75 -16.53 -3.99
CA CYS A 139 6.12 -15.15 -3.72
C CYS A 139 4.95 -14.44 -3.02
N GLU A 140 4.74 -14.75 -1.75
CA GLU A 140 3.59 -14.31 -0.94
C GLU A 140 3.53 -12.80 -0.70
N GLN A 141 4.68 -12.11 -0.78
CA GLN A 141 4.74 -10.65 -0.58
C GLN A 141 4.30 -9.84 -1.80
N GLY A 142 3.97 -10.52 -2.92
CA GLY A 142 3.64 -9.88 -4.18
C GLY A 142 4.84 -9.17 -4.82
N ILE A 143 4.57 -8.49 -5.94
CA ILE A 143 5.58 -7.71 -6.65
C ILE A 143 5.59 -6.25 -6.19
N SER A 144 6.76 -5.61 -6.35
CA SER A 144 6.92 -4.16 -6.22
C SER A 144 7.53 -3.60 -7.51
N VAL A 145 7.01 -2.48 -7.99
CA VAL A 145 7.37 -1.93 -9.31
C VAL A 145 7.87 -0.50 -9.19
N TYR A 146 9.04 -0.21 -9.74
CA TYR A 146 9.66 1.10 -9.69
C TYR A 146 10.20 1.53 -11.05
N ASP A 147 10.02 2.79 -11.38
CA ASP A 147 10.70 3.49 -12.47
C ASP A 147 11.68 4.49 -11.86
N TYR A 148 12.93 4.05 -11.64
CA TYR A 148 13.93 4.83 -10.91
C TYR A 148 14.23 6.21 -11.48
N ASP A 149 14.14 6.32 -12.80
CA ASP A 149 14.62 7.48 -13.54
C ASP A 149 13.50 8.16 -14.35
N ASN A 150 12.22 7.80 -14.08
CA ASN A 150 11.02 8.29 -14.77
C ASN A 150 11.13 8.18 -16.32
N ASN A 151 11.73 7.09 -16.79
CA ASN A 151 11.99 6.86 -18.21
C ASN A 151 11.26 5.63 -18.77
N ARG A 152 10.32 5.09 -17.96
CA ARG A 152 9.53 3.88 -18.25
C ARG A 152 10.38 2.61 -18.39
N ASN A 153 11.54 2.58 -17.74
CA ASN A 153 12.34 1.38 -17.55
C ASN A 153 12.03 0.76 -16.20
N TYR A 154 10.87 0.16 -16.12
CA TYR A 154 10.35 -0.42 -14.88
C TYR A 154 11.22 -1.55 -14.37
N ARG A 155 11.33 -1.64 -13.05
CA ARG A 155 11.99 -2.69 -12.29
C ARG A 155 10.97 -3.39 -11.42
N ILE A 156 10.81 -4.69 -11.63
CA ILE A 156 9.81 -5.51 -10.95
C ILE A 156 10.55 -6.42 -9.98
N PHE A 157 10.45 -6.11 -8.69
CA PHE A 157 11.00 -6.94 -7.62
C PHE A 157 10.03 -8.03 -7.23
N VAL A 158 10.54 -9.22 -7.04
CA VAL A 158 9.76 -10.42 -6.71
C VAL A 158 10.45 -11.16 -5.56
N PRO A 159 10.08 -10.87 -4.30
CA PRO A 159 10.59 -11.59 -3.13
C PRO A 159 9.88 -12.93 -2.98
N CYS A 160 10.63 -14.02 -2.90
CA CYS A 160 10.09 -15.36 -2.85
C CYS A 160 10.52 -16.14 -1.59
N GLU A 161 9.78 -17.20 -1.25
CA GLU A 161 10.03 -18.05 -0.08
C GLU A 161 11.36 -18.78 -0.11
N ASN A 162 11.96 -18.99 -1.29
CA ASN A 162 13.27 -19.59 -1.48
C ASN A 162 14.45 -18.68 -1.04
N ARG A 163 14.15 -17.56 -0.36
CA ARG A 163 15.09 -16.57 0.16
C ARG A 163 15.80 -15.76 -0.92
N GLU A 164 15.25 -15.72 -2.13
CA GLU A 164 15.75 -14.92 -3.23
C GLU A 164 14.79 -13.76 -3.53
N VAL A 165 15.37 -12.62 -3.88
CA VAL A 165 14.67 -11.47 -4.42
C VAL A 165 15.06 -11.36 -5.89
N TYR A 166 14.13 -11.71 -6.76
CA TYR A 166 14.34 -11.60 -8.20
C TYR A 166 14.03 -10.18 -8.68
N LEU A 167 14.67 -9.78 -9.76
CA LEU A 167 14.40 -8.53 -10.44
C LEU A 167 14.15 -8.80 -11.92
N TYR A 168 12.99 -8.35 -12.39
CA TYR A 168 12.58 -8.46 -13.79
C TYR A 168 12.42 -7.09 -14.44
N GLY A 169 12.65 -7.04 -15.74
CA GLY A 169 12.21 -5.95 -16.60
C GLY A 169 10.75 -6.15 -17.03
N LEU A 170 10.17 -5.11 -17.62
CA LEU A 170 8.79 -5.16 -18.13
C LEU A 170 8.66 -6.05 -19.39
N ASP A 171 9.77 -6.51 -19.97
CA ASP A 171 9.81 -7.55 -21.00
C ASP A 171 9.67 -8.98 -20.45
N GLY A 172 9.53 -9.11 -19.12
CA GLY A 172 9.39 -10.40 -18.42
C GLY A 172 10.72 -11.16 -18.27
N LYS A 173 11.86 -10.54 -18.56
CA LYS A 173 13.17 -11.16 -18.39
C LYS A 173 13.85 -10.70 -17.10
N PRO A 174 14.70 -11.55 -16.48
CA PRO A 174 15.58 -11.11 -15.41
C PRO A 174 16.48 -9.95 -15.84
N VAL A 175 16.67 -8.99 -14.94
CA VAL A 175 17.57 -7.84 -15.17
C VAL A 175 19.00 -8.28 -14.91
N GLU A 176 19.87 -8.08 -15.90
CA GLU A 176 21.29 -8.33 -15.78
C GLU A 176 21.94 -7.43 -14.72
N GLY A 177 22.90 -7.99 -14.00
CA GLY A 177 23.65 -7.27 -12.95
C GLY A 177 22.94 -7.13 -11.62
N TRP A 178 21.70 -7.59 -11.48
CA TRP A 178 21.04 -7.77 -10.19
C TRP A 178 21.48 -9.11 -9.57
N ASN A 179 22.23 -9.07 -8.50
CA ASN A 179 22.76 -10.26 -7.85
C ASN A 179 22.88 -10.07 -6.34
N PRO A 180 21.75 -9.97 -5.61
CA PRO A 180 21.79 -9.90 -4.16
C PRO A 180 22.18 -11.24 -3.56
N GLN A 181 22.77 -11.20 -2.38
CA GLN A 181 22.91 -12.42 -1.57
C GLN A 181 21.52 -12.93 -1.16
N LYS A 182 21.41 -14.25 -1.02
CA LYS A 182 20.20 -14.84 -0.44
C LYS A 182 20.00 -14.33 0.98
N THR A 183 18.74 -14.08 1.34
CA THR A 183 18.39 -13.73 2.70
C THR A 183 18.56 -14.93 3.64
N ASP A 184 18.73 -14.67 4.93
CA ASP A 184 18.90 -15.75 5.92
C ASP A 184 17.59 -16.52 6.14
N LYS A 185 16.46 -15.85 5.99
CA LYS A 185 15.10 -16.40 6.08
C LYS A 185 14.27 -15.89 4.92
N PRO A 186 13.09 -16.49 4.64
CA PRO A 186 12.15 -15.95 3.67
C PRO A 186 11.85 -14.46 3.91
N VAL A 187 11.75 -13.68 2.83
CA VAL A 187 11.42 -12.26 2.90
C VAL A 187 9.99 -12.10 3.40
N VAL A 188 9.79 -11.24 4.39
CA VAL A 188 8.49 -11.00 5.05
C VAL A 188 7.92 -9.60 4.79
N SER A 189 8.64 -8.77 4.07
CA SER A 189 8.22 -7.42 3.67
C SER A 189 8.12 -7.29 2.16
N LYS A 190 7.38 -6.28 1.69
CA LYS A 190 7.51 -5.83 0.30
C LYS A 190 8.92 -5.30 0.07
N VAL A 191 9.42 -5.40 -1.17
CA VAL A 191 10.66 -4.69 -1.55
C VAL A 191 10.29 -3.24 -1.83
N GLN A 192 10.98 -2.30 -1.18
CA GLN A 192 10.72 -0.87 -1.33
C GLN A 192 11.95 -0.17 -1.89
N HIS A 193 11.71 0.91 -2.62
CA HIS A 193 12.76 1.77 -3.16
C HIS A 193 12.63 3.16 -2.57
N PHE A 194 13.73 3.67 -2.07
CA PHE A 194 13.85 5.03 -1.57
C PHE A 194 15.00 5.75 -2.27
N ARG A 195 14.82 7.04 -2.55
CA ARG A 195 15.89 7.92 -3.02
C ARG A 195 16.18 8.97 -1.95
N VAL A 196 17.40 8.97 -1.46
CA VAL A 196 17.87 9.92 -0.44
C VAL A 196 19.22 10.48 -0.88
N ALA A 197 19.35 11.82 -0.93
CA ALA A 197 20.56 12.51 -1.35
C ALA A 197 21.14 11.91 -2.65
N ASP A 198 20.30 11.77 -3.68
CA ASP A 198 20.62 11.23 -5.02
C ASP A 198 21.14 9.79 -5.06
N LYS A 199 20.99 9.05 -3.98
CA LYS A 199 21.31 7.62 -3.89
C LYS A 199 20.03 6.80 -3.78
N ASP A 200 20.02 5.68 -4.51
CA ASP A 200 18.91 4.73 -4.45
C ASP A 200 19.19 3.65 -3.41
N TYR A 201 18.16 3.30 -2.67
CA TYR A 201 18.17 2.28 -1.63
C TYR A 201 17.04 1.30 -1.90
N ILE A 202 17.40 0.04 -2.12
CA ILE A 202 16.46 -1.07 -2.23
C ILE A 202 16.37 -1.72 -0.88
N VAL A 203 15.20 -1.70 -0.29
CA VAL A 203 14.97 -2.04 1.11
C VAL A 203 13.96 -3.17 1.23
N PHE A 204 14.30 -4.18 1.99
CA PHE A 204 13.39 -5.26 2.37
C PHE A 204 13.90 -5.95 3.63
N ALA A 205 13.08 -6.83 4.20
CA ALA A 205 13.44 -7.55 5.41
C ALA A 205 13.03 -9.03 5.31
N ASP A 206 13.83 -9.90 5.87
CA ASP A 206 13.39 -11.19 6.37
C ASP A 206 12.93 -11.07 7.84
N ARG A 207 12.56 -12.16 8.46
CA ARG A 207 12.03 -12.13 9.83
C ARG A 207 12.96 -11.46 10.85
N TYR A 208 14.28 -11.52 10.64
CA TYR A 208 15.26 -11.12 11.63
C TYR A 208 16.25 -10.07 11.14
N ARG A 209 16.37 -9.88 9.83
CA ARG A 209 17.33 -8.97 9.22
C ARG A 209 16.69 -7.97 8.29
N PHE A 210 17.29 -6.80 8.26
CA PHE A 210 16.92 -5.69 7.41
C PHE A 210 18.01 -5.46 6.37
N TYR A 211 17.65 -5.46 5.10
CA TYR A 211 18.55 -5.35 3.96
C TYR A 211 18.38 -4.00 3.28
N ILE A 212 19.49 -3.29 3.11
CA ILE A 212 19.52 -2.01 2.40
C ILE A 212 20.60 -2.11 1.30
N LEU A 213 20.14 -2.29 0.06
CA LEU A 213 20.98 -2.60 -1.08
C LEU A 213 21.01 -1.43 -2.08
N ASP A 214 21.99 -1.48 -2.99
CA ASP A 214 22.02 -0.63 -4.17
C ASP A 214 21.20 -1.24 -5.34
N ARG A 215 21.15 -0.53 -6.49
CA ARG A 215 20.46 -1.01 -7.70
C ARG A 215 21.04 -2.31 -8.30
N LYS A 216 22.22 -2.75 -7.86
CA LYS A 216 22.88 -4.00 -8.30
C LYS A 216 22.70 -5.14 -7.29
N GLY A 217 22.04 -4.89 -6.18
CA GLY A 217 21.84 -5.87 -5.13
C GLY A 217 23.02 -6.00 -4.17
N LYS A 218 24.01 -5.08 -4.20
CA LYS A 218 25.09 -5.04 -3.24
C LYS A 218 24.65 -4.32 -1.96
N GLU A 219 25.09 -4.80 -0.82
CA GLU A 219 24.86 -4.13 0.47
C GLU A 219 25.37 -2.68 0.39
N ARG A 220 24.47 -1.72 0.55
CA ARG A 220 24.78 -0.28 0.58
C ARG A 220 24.94 0.23 1.99
N VAL A 221 24.10 -0.26 2.89
CA VAL A 221 24.15 0.05 4.31
C VAL A 221 24.05 -1.25 5.08
N ARG A 222 25.05 -1.50 5.92
CA ARG A 222 25.08 -2.67 6.79
C ARG A 222 24.29 -2.40 8.07
N VAL A 223 23.24 -3.18 8.28
CA VAL A 223 22.45 -3.16 9.51
C VAL A 223 22.76 -4.42 10.28
N SER A 224 23.48 -4.28 11.41
CA SER A 224 23.95 -5.42 12.20
C SER A 224 22.93 -5.89 13.25
N SER A 225 21.94 -5.08 13.53
CA SER A 225 20.89 -5.41 14.51
C SER A 225 20.00 -6.55 14.03
N VAL A 226 19.54 -7.35 14.98
CA VAL A 226 18.57 -8.41 14.76
C VAL A 226 17.22 -7.94 15.29
N PHE A 227 16.18 -8.20 14.52
CA PHE A 227 14.81 -7.77 14.80
C PHE A 227 13.90 -9.00 14.94
N ASP A 228 12.75 -8.87 15.57
CA ASP A 228 11.65 -9.84 15.46
C ASP A 228 10.47 -9.12 14.76
N LEU A 229 10.51 -9.16 13.43
CA LEU A 229 9.61 -8.39 12.61
C LEU A 229 8.22 -9.02 12.54
N LYS A 230 7.22 -8.16 12.48
CA LYS A 230 5.84 -8.56 12.17
C LYS A 230 5.77 -8.95 10.68
N PRO A 231 5.08 -10.05 10.31
CA PRO A 231 4.82 -10.35 8.89
C PRO A 231 4.12 -9.19 8.20
N HIS A 232 4.41 -8.99 6.92
CA HIS A 232 3.88 -7.89 6.10
C HIS A 232 4.19 -6.49 6.63
N THR A 233 5.30 -6.35 7.37
CA THR A 233 5.77 -5.05 7.85
C THR A 233 6.13 -4.15 6.68
N ASP A 234 5.49 -2.99 6.60
CA ASP A 234 5.89 -1.91 5.71
C ASP A 234 7.05 -1.12 6.32
N VAL A 235 7.91 -0.59 5.44
CA VAL A 235 9.01 0.30 5.82
C VAL A 235 8.67 1.71 5.38
N TYR A 236 8.83 2.65 6.26
CA TYR A 236 8.51 4.05 6.02
C TYR A 236 9.77 4.89 6.00
N LEU A 237 9.92 5.73 4.98
CA LEU A 237 10.93 6.79 4.97
C LEU A 237 10.34 8.04 5.61
N THR A 238 10.99 8.54 6.65
CA THR A 238 10.59 9.76 7.34
C THR A 238 11.81 10.55 7.82
N ARG A 239 11.60 11.52 8.72
CA ARG A 239 12.67 12.30 9.33
C ARG A 239 12.66 12.16 10.85
N LYS A 240 13.86 12.16 11.43
CA LYS A 240 14.09 12.28 12.87
C LYS A 240 15.18 13.34 13.10
N GLY A 241 14.86 14.43 13.80
CA GLY A 241 15.78 15.56 13.94
C GLY A 241 16.23 16.14 12.60
N GLY A 242 15.32 16.20 11.62
CA GLY A 242 15.60 16.67 10.26
C GLY A 242 16.36 15.68 9.37
N GLN A 243 16.90 14.58 9.90
CA GLN A 243 17.65 13.56 9.15
C GLN A 243 16.72 12.45 8.63
N PRO A 244 16.94 11.95 7.41
CA PRO A 244 16.15 10.85 6.87
C PRO A 244 16.43 9.56 7.64
N VAL A 245 15.37 8.83 7.97
CA VAL A 245 15.41 7.52 8.65
C VAL A 245 14.36 6.59 8.08
N LEU A 246 14.62 5.29 8.18
CA LEU A 246 13.67 4.24 7.89
C LEU A 246 13.03 3.77 9.20
N VAL A 247 11.71 3.60 9.20
CA VAL A 247 10.93 3.19 10.37
C VAL A 247 10.07 1.99 10.00
N PHE A 248 10.01 1.00 10.89
CA PHE A 248 9.20 -0.20 10.70
C PHE A 248 8.80 -0.83 12.04
N ALA A 249 7.74 -1.64 12.00
CA ALA A 249 7.23 -2.31 13.18
C ALA A 249 7.91 -3.65 13.44
N GLY A 250 8.22 -3.90 14.72
CA GLY A 250 8.48 -5.23 15.25
C GLY A 250 7.29 -5.78 16.01
N LYS A 251 7.40 -6.99 16.53
CA LYS A 251 6.38 -7.58 17.38
C LYS A 251 6.28 -6.90 18.73
N GLY A 252 5.12 -7.03 19.38
CA GLY A 252 4.90 -6.55 20.74
C GLY A 252 5.06 -5.03 20.89
N GLY A 253 4.66 -4.25 19.88
CA GLY A 253 4.69 -2.80 19.91
C GLY A 253 6.08 -2.19 19.73
N GLN A 254 7.07 -2.95 19.24
CA GLN A 254 8.39 -2.40 18.94
C GLN A 254 8.33 -1.52 17.70
N VAL A 255 9.01 -0.38 17.76
CA VAL A 255 9.27 0.53 16.65
C VAL A 255 10.77 0.61 16.44
N HIS A 256 11.21 0.22 15.27
CA HIS A 256 12.60 0.25 14.88
C HIS A 256 12.87 1.43 13.97
N VAL A 257 13.93 2.15 14.24
CA VAL A 257 14.42 3.28 13.45
C VAL A 257 15.82 2.94 12.96
N VAL A 258 16.05 3.04 11.67
CA VAL A 258 17.37 2.78 11.05
C VAL A 258 17.77 3.99 10.23
N ASN A 259 18.93 4.55 10.50
CA ASN A 259 19.48 5.62 9.67
C ASN A 259 20.33 5.07 8.51
N PHE A 260 20.71 5.94 7.59
CA PHE A 260 21.48 5.56 6.40
C PHE A 260 22.99 5.35 6.64
N SER A 261 23.42 5.36 7.92
CA SER A 261 24.74 4.85 8.35
C SER A 261 24.67 3.45 8.98
N GLY A 262 23.45 2.87 9.09
CA GLY A 262 23.23 1.53 9.66
C GLY A 262 23.04 1.49 11.17
N GLN A 263 23.00 2.64 11.82
CA GLN A 263 22.69 2.74 13.25
C GLN A 263 21.20 2.51 13.45
N THR A 264 20.87 1.83 14.55
CA THR A 264 19.50 1.43 14.87
C THR A 264 19.11 1.92 16.26
N GLU A 265 17.87 2.33 16.38
CA GLU A 265 17.22 2.60 17.64
C GLU A 265 15.94 1.78 17.70
N THR A 266 15.56 1.36 18.90
CA THR A 266 14.31 0.64 19.13
C THR A 266 13.61 1.24 20.32
N SER A 267 12.37 1.64 20.11
CA SER A 267 11.43 2.01 21.18
C SER A 267 10.35 0.96 21.30
N ARG A 268 9.61 0.98 22.39
CA ARG A 268 8.46 0.10 22.60
C ARG A 268 7.27 0.89 23.08
N VAL A 269 6.15 0.65 22.44
CA VAL A 269 4.85 1.20 22.85
C VAL A 269 4.10 0.13 23.63
N GLU A 270 3.95 0.37 24.92
CA GLU A 270 3.30 -0.60 25.82
C GLU A 270 1.79 -0.68 25.56
N GLY A 271 1.22 -1.86 25.81
CA GLY A 271 -0.22 -2.11 25.72
C GLY A 271 -0.76 -2.25 24.29
N LEU A 272 0.10 -2.40 23.30
CA LEU A 272 -0.30 -2.81 21.96
C LEU A 272 -0.38 -4.34 21.86
N SER A 273 -1.46 -4.85 21.22
CA SER A 273 -1.60 -6.26 20.87
C SER A 273 -0.71 -6.62 19.66
N ASP A 274 -0.59 -7.91 19.32
CA ASP A 274 0.12 -8.31 18.10
C ASP A 274 -0.66 -7.98 16.80
N ARG A 275 -1.89 -7.46 16.91
CA ARG A 275 -2.76 -7.13 15.77
C ARG A 275 -2.75 -5.65 15.40
N PHE A 276 -1.96 -4.83 16.09
CA PHE A 276 -1.90 -3.41 15.76
C PHE A 276 -1.51 -3.19 14.29
N GLU A 277 -2.02 -2.12 13.71
CA GLU A 277 -1.56 -1.58 12.44
C GLU A 277 -0.76 -0.29 12.67
N MET A 278 0.14 0.02 11.75
CA MET A 278 1.05 1.16 11.88
C MET A 278 1.14 1.95 10.58
N ASN A 279 1.18 3.27 10.71
CA ASN A 279 1.55 4.19 9.63
C ASN A 279 2.42 5.32 10.21
N ILE A 280 3.00 6.15 9.36
CA ILE A 280 3.79 7.32 9.74
C ILE A 280 3.05 8.59 9.35
N VAL A 281 3.06 9.55 10.25
CA VAL A 281 2.44 10.87 10.09
C VAL A 281 3.33 11.93 10.75
N ASP A 282 3.35 13.13 10.26
CA ASP A 282 3.84 14.30 10.98
C ASP A 282 2.62 14.90 11.71
N TRP A 283 2.39 14.44 12.96
CA TRP A 283 1.17 14.73 13.71
C TRP A 283 1.14 16.14 14.28
N ASP A 284 2.26 16.59 14.81
CA ASP A 284 2.40 17.91 15.44
C ASP A 284 2.92 18.99 14.47
N GLY A 285 3.19 18.64 13.21
CA GLY A 285 3.62 19.56 12.17
C GLY A 285 5.07 20.03 12.30
N ASN A 286 5.91 19.30 13.06
CA ASN A 286 7.31 19.68 13.31
C ASN A 286 8.30 19.23 12.22
N GLY A 287 7.81 18.55 11.18
CA GLY A 287 8.60 18.03 10.06
C GLY A 287 9.31 16.72 10.33
N ASN A 288 9.13 16.12 11.51
CA ASN A 288 9.58 14.77 11.83
C ASN A 288 8.42 13.77 11.73
N GLY A 289 8.73 12.49 11.57
CA GLY A 289 7.70 11.48 11.57
C GLY A 289 7.32 11.06 12.98
N ASP A 290 6.03 10.91 13.19
CA ASP A 290 5.43 10.27 14.35
C ASP A 290 4.79 8.95 13.94
N VAL A 291 4.61 8.05 14.88
CA VAL A 291 4.05 6.73 14.63
C VAL A 291 2.58 6.72 15.01
N LEU A 292 1.76 6.43 14.03
CA LEU A 292 0.31 6.29 14.17
C LEU A 292 -0.04 4.81 14.24
N PHE A 293 -0.73 4.41 15.30
CA PHE A 293 -1.21 3.04 15.50
C PHE A 293 -2.72 2.98 15.55
N THR A 294 -3.26 1.87 15.07
CA THR A 294 -4.60 1.39 15.46
C THR A 294 -4.45 0.02 16.13
N ASP A 295 -5.16 -0.18 17.24
CA ASP A 295 -5.19 -1.45 17.96
C ASP A 295 -6.54 -1.67 18.65
N GLY A 296 -7.31 -2.66 18.20
CA GLY A 296 -8.70 -2.80 18.56
C GLY A 296 -9.49 -1.56 18.18
N ASN A 297 -10.04 -0.85 19.14
CA ASN A 297 -10.76 0.41 18.90
C ASN A 297 -9.99 1.67 19.31
N ARG A 298 -8.66 1.55 19.53
CA ARG A 298 -7.82 2.67 19.93
C ARG A 298 -7.03 3.22 18.75
N VAL A 299 -6.90 4.53 18.71
CA VAL A 299 -5.95 5.28 17.89
C VAL A 299 -4.91 5.86 18.81
N LEU A 300 -3.64 5.60 18.54
CA LEU A 300 -2.52 6.09 19.34
C LEU A 300 -1.48 6.72 18.41
N VAL A 301 -0.97 7.89 18.78
CA VAL A 301 0.17 8.52 18.09
C VAL A 301 1.30 8.72 19.10
N THR A 302 2.49 8.30 18.72
CA THR A 302 3.70 8.49 19.52
C THR A 302 4.80 9.09 18.67
N ARG A 303 5.75 9.73 19.28
CA ARG A 303 7.04 10.01 18.65
C ARG A 303 7.79 8.71 18.36
N LEU A 304 8.84 8.77 17.55
CA LEU A 304 9.68 7.61 17.22
C LEU A 304 10.37 7.00 18.46
N ASP A 305 10.53 7.75 19.54
CA ASP A 305 11.08 7.27 20.81
C ASP A 305 10.03 6.64 21.75
N GLY A 306 8.78 6.55 21.29
CA GLY A 306 7.67 6.00 22.06
C GLY A 306 6.93 7.02 22.94
N THR A 307 7.38 8.29 22.99
CA THR A 307 6.68 9.34 23.75
C THR A 307 5.26 9.55 23.18
N PRO A 308 4.20 9.40 23.98
CA PRO A 308 2.83 9.57 23.50
C PRO A 308 2.53 11.02 23.13
N LEU A 309 1.87 11.25 22.01
CA LEU A 309 1.38 12.54 21.54
C LEU A 309 -0.15 12.61 21.59
N PHE A 310 -0.81 11.52 21.26
CA PHE A 310 -2.26 11.48 21.19
C PHE A 310 -2.76 10.05 21.43
N GLU A 311 -3.88 9.93 22.13
CA GLU A 311 -4.62 8.68 22.27
C GLU A 311 -6.11 8.97 22.26
N LYS A 312 -6.86 8.13 21.52
CA LYS A 312 -8.32 8.19 21.49
C LYS A 312 -8.92 6.80 21.34
N LYS A 313 -9.89 6.51 22.18
CA LYS A 313 -10.76 5.36 22.03
C LYS A 313 -11.94 5.76 21.14
N MET A 314 -12.14 5.00 20.08
CA MET A 314 -13.22 5.24 19.11
C MET A 314 -14.46 4.44 19.48
N GLU A 315 -15.62 4.90 19.03
CA GLU A 315 -16.87 4.15 19.07
C GLU A 315 -16.90 3.14 17.91
N ALA A 316 -15.96 2.22 17.94
CA ALA A 316 -15.73 1.19 16.94
C ALA A 316 -15.50 -0.14 17.64
N LYS A 317 -15.71 -1.27 16.95
CA LYS A 317 -15.32 -2.59 17.44
C LYS A 317 -13.86 -2.87 17.14
N THR A 318 -13.47 -2.75 15.90
CA THR A 318 -12.10 -3.00 15.44
C THR A 318 -11.74 -2.05 14.33
N LEU A 319 -10.69 -1.27 14.55
CA LEU A 319 -10.18 -0.35 13.55
C LEU A 319 -9.23 -1.09 12.59
N GLY A 320 -9.38 -0.82 11.31
CA GLY A 320 -8.46 -1.27 10.27
C GLY A 320 -7.19 -0.42 10.19
N PHE A 321 -6.43 -0.62 9.12
CA PHE A 321 -5.21 0.15 8.83
C PHE A 321 -5.49 1.66 8.80
N PRO A 322 -4.67 2.50 9.47
CA PRO A 322 -4.87 3.93 9.51
C PRO A 322 -4.31 4.60 8.23
N TYR A 323 -5.18 5.14 7.40
CA TYR A 323 -4.80 5.87 6.19
C TYR A 323 -4.60 7.35 6.49
N VAL A 324 -3.43 7.89 6.12
CA VAL A 324 -3.11 9.31 6.30
C VAL A 324 -3.44 10.07 5.02
N TYR A 325 -4.30 11.08 5.14
CA TYR A 325 -4.67 12.00 4.07
C TYR A 325 -4.15 13.39 4.37
N ARG A 326 -3.50 14.00 3.40
CA ARG A 326 -3.01 15.37 3.49
C ARG A 326 -3.81 16.25 2.54
N PHE A 327 -4.75 17.00 3.08
CA PHE A 327 -5.58 17.93 2.31
C PHE A 327 -4.87 19.26 2.06
N SER A 328 -3.98 19.67 2.97
CA SER A 328 -3.06 20.79 2.81
C SER A 328 -1.83 20.60 3.70
N ALA A 329 -0.90 21.54 3.66
CA ALA A 329 0.27 21.51 4.56
C ALA A 329 -0.11 21.50 6.06
N LYS A 330 -1.29 22.03 6.41
CA LYS A 330 -1.79 22.12 7.79
C LYS A 330 -3.02 21.25 8.08
N ASP A 331 -3.60 20.60 7.07
CA ASP A 331 -4.77 19.74 7.23
C ASP A 331 -4.40 18.30 6.92
N VAL A 332 -3.99 17.58 7.96
CA VAL A 332 -3.71 16.15 7.94
C VAL A 332 -4.83 15.45 8.66
N ARG A 333 -5.39 14.42 8.04
CA ARG A 333 -6.46 13.60 8.61
C ARG A 333 -6.16 12.13 8.49
N VAL A 334 -6.71 11.36 9.41
CA VAL A 334 -6.58 9.91 9.45
C VAL A 334 -7.94 9.27 9.13
N GLY A 335 -7.97 8.53 8.04
CA GLY A 335 -9.12 7.70 7.69
C GLY A 335 -9.01 6.35 8.37
N LEU A 336 -10.08 5.95 9.05
CA LEU A 336 -10.18 4.71 9.81
C LEU A 336 -11.45 3.98 9.40
N THR A 337 -11.37 2.68 9.27
CA THR A 337 -12.53 1.82 8.97
C THR A 337 -12.83 0.92 10.15
N ASP A 338 -14.12 0.73 10.44
CA ASP A 338 -14.59 -0.40 11.25
C ASP A 338 -15.38 -1.36 10.35
N PRO A 339 -14.74 -2.44 9.88
CA PRO A 339 -15.40 -3.39 8.98
C PRO A 339 -16.52 -4.20 9.66
N GLU A 340 -16.52 -4.31 10.99
CA GLU A 340 -17.57 -5.02 11.70
C GLU A 340 -18.86 -4.21 11.83
N GLN A 341 -18.76 -2.89 11.93
CA GLN A 341 -19.90 -1.97 12.02
C GLN A 341 -20.18 -1.24 10.71
N ASN A 342 -19.33 -1.46 9.68
CA ASN A 342 -19.42 -0.78 8.38
C ASN A 342 -19.34 0.74 8.50
N GLN A 343 -18.43 1.21 9.33
CA GLN A 343 -18.24 2.63 9.59
C GLN A 343 -16.90 3.10 9.06
N LEU A 344 -16.91 4.36 8.63
CA LEU A 344 -15.71 5.08 8.20
C LEU A 344 -15.58 6.34 9.06
N PHE A 345 -14.45 6.52 9.70
CA PHE A 345 -14.12 7.70 10.48
C PHE A 345 -13.06 8.53 9.76
N LEU A 346 -13.17 9.84 9.86
CA LEU A 346 -12.13 10.77 9.40
C LEU A 346 -11.74 11.66 10.57
N LEU A 347 -10.56 11.37 11.15
CA LEU A 347 -10.04 11.99 12.35
C LEU A 347 -9.02 13.07 11.97
N SER A 348 -9.16 14.27 12.49
CA SER A 348 -8.18 15.36 12.37
C SER A 348 -7.11 15.29 13.46
N ALA A 349 -5.99 15.98 13.27
CA ALA A 349 -4.87 15.99 14.23
C ALA A 349 -5.22 16.58 15.61
N ASP A 350 -6.28 17.39 15.72
CA ASP A 350 -6.82 17.86 17.00
C ASP A 350 -7.76 16.86 17.68
N GLY A 351 -7.89 15.65 17.13
CA GLY A 351 -8.68 14.57 17.68
C GLY A 351 -10.19 14.66 17.42
N LYS A 352 -10.65 15.56 16.57
CA LYS A 352 -12.05 15.70 16.19
C LYS A 352 -12.40 14.83 15.00
N LEU A 353 -13.60 14.26 15.00
CA LEU A 353 -14.18 13.62 13.84
C LEU A 353 -14.71 14.67 12.86
N SER A 354 -14.45 14.44 11.60
CA SER A 354 -14.99 15.28 10.53
C SER A 354 -16.50 15.09 10.44
N LYS A 355 -17.24 16.18 10.25
CA LYS A 355 -18.69 16.15 10.10
C LYS A 355 -19.09 15.24 8.92
N GLY A 356 -20.07 14.36 9.15
CA GLY A 356 -20.53 13.38 8.17
C GLY A 356 -19.74 12.06 8.17
N PHE A 357 -18.84 11.84 9.15
CA PHE A 357 -18.13 10.59 9.40
C PHE A 357 -18.39 10.16 10.85
N PRO A 358 -18.85 8.93 11.00
CA PRO A 358 -20.20 8.54 11.39
C PRO A 358 -20.63 9.28 12.57
#